data_8ec171d479f564a92d13295851f9eff5
#
_entry.id   8ec171d479f564a92d13295851f9eff5
#
_cell.length_a   1.000
_cell.length_b   1.000
_cell.length_c   1.000
_cell.angle_alpha   90.00
_cell.angle_beta   90.00
_cell.angle_gamma   90.00
#
_symmetry.space_group_name_H-M   'P 1'
#
loop_
_entity.id
_entity.type
_entity.pdbx_description
1 polymer ?
#
loop_
_entity_poly.entity_id
_entity_poly.type
_entity_poly.pdbx_seq_one_letter_code
_entity_poly.pdbx_strand_id
1 'polypeptide(L)'
;LLLVDDAGSEILAGEFVKTESYFSYGELCKRYFQQVGVPAAFYSDRFSVFRDNHAGACRKDSITQFQRALNHLGVDLICANSPQAKGRVERANKTCQDRLVNELRLRNIGTYAEANAYLPEFIADYNRRFAVQPASLLDDHLPLDPQIDLDFIFSIHDSRILSKDLLLHYDGTTYQVVTKRNPVYLAKREVLVTV
;
A
#
# COMPACT_ATOMS: atom_id res chain seq x y z
N LEU A 1 1.87 9.16 -5.68
CA LEU A 1 0.85 8.44 -4.91
C LEU A 1 0.07 9.43 -4.07
N LEU A 2 -1.24 9.20 -3.91
CA LEU A 2 -2.10 10.01 -3.03
C LEU A 2 -3.08 9.08 -2.30
N LEU A 3 -3.28 9.32 -1.00
CA LEU A 3 -4.40 8.81 -0.22
C LEU A 3 -5.37 9.96 0.03
N VAL A 4 -6.63 9.77 -0.35
CA VAL A 4 -7.67 10.81 -0.27
C VAL A 4 -8.82 10.28 0.56
N ASP A 5 -9.27 11.07 1.52
CA ASP A 5 -10.47 10.76 2.30
C ASP A 5 -11.73 10.81 1.44
N ASP A 6 -12.53 9.76 1.47
CA ASP A 6 -13.78 9.69 0.72
C ASP A 6 -14.90 10.51 1.36
N ALA A 7 -14.85 10.81 2.63
CA ALA A 7 -15.85 11.62 3.32
C ALA A 7 -15.61 13.13 3.13
N GLY A 8 -14.40 13.61 3.42
CA GLY A 8 -14.02 15.02 3.44
C GLY A 8 -13.30 15.51 2.18
N SER A 9 -12.90 14.63 1.27
CA SER A 9 -12.05 14.94 0.10
C SER A 9 -10.66 15.51 0.47
N GLU A 10 -10.23 15.32 1.69
CA GLU A 10 -8.89 15.68 2.16
C GLU A 10 -7.83 14.76 1.57
N ILE A 11 -6.68 15.31 1.25
CA ILE A 11 -5.49 14.49 0.98
C ILE A 11 -4.90 14.11 2.34
N LEU A 12 -4.93 12.83 2.67
CA LEU A 12 -4.47 12.30 3.95
C LEU A 12 -2.95 12.03 3.92
N ALA A 13 -2.44 11.55 2.79
CA ALA A 13 -1.02 11.33 2.58
C ALA A 13 -0.68 11.36 1.09
N GLY A 14 0.57 11.64 0.79
CA GLY A 14 1.07 11.63 -0.58
C GLY A 14 2.57 11.41 -0.66
N GLU A 15 3.02 10.93 -1.81
CA GLU A 15 4.43 10.74 -2.09
C GLU A 15 4.71 10.76 -3.59
N PHE A 16 5.79 11.45 -3.97
CA PHE A 16 6.38 11.32 -5.29
C PHE A 16 7.32 10.12 -5.33
N VAL A 17 7.06 9.20 -6.22
CA VAL A 17 7.85 7.97 -6.41
C VAL A 17 8.28 7.84 -7.86
N LYS A 18 9.39 7.14 -8.12
CA LYS A 18 9.85 6.88 -9.50
C LYS A 18 8.92 5.91 -10.23
N THR A 19 8.37 4.95 -9.49
CA THR A 19 7.52 3.90 -10.05
C THR A 19 6.46 3.53 -9.01
N GLU A 20 5.22 3.42 -9.46
CA GLU A 20 4.16 2.85 -8.65
C GLU A 20 4.36 1.34 -8.54
N SER A 21 4.49 0.86 -7.32
CA SER A 21 4.75 -0.53 -7.02
C SER A 21 4.11 -0.94 -5.70
N TYR A 22 4.06 -2.24 -5.45
CA TYR A 22 3.66 -2.78 -4.15
C TYR A 22 4.43 -2.13 -2.99
N PHE A 23 5.75 -2.02 -3.14
CA PHE A 23 6.61 -1.45 -2.09
C PHE A 23 6.33 0.03 -1.85
N SER A 24 6.15 0.83 -2.92
CA SER A 24 5.88 2.27 -2.75
C SER A 24 4.53 2.53 -2.08
N TYR A 25 3.50 1.75 -2.41
CA TYR A 25 2.22 1.82 -1.68
C TYR A 25 2.35 1.32 -0.25
N GLY A 26 3.10 0.23 -0.03
CA GLY A 26 3.35 -0.31 1.31
C GLY A 26 4.03 0.71 2.22
N GLU A 27 5.08 1.38 1.74
CA GLU A 27 5.78 2.42 2.51
C GLU A 27 4.88 3.62 2.83
N LEU A 28 4.07 4.06 1.87
CA LEU A 28 3.11 5.14 2.11
C LEU A 28 2.07 4.74 3.16
N CYS A 29 1.52 3.53 3.06
CA CYS A 29 0.54 3.00 4.02
C CYS A 29 1.14 2.82 5.41
N LYS A 30 2.36 2.30 5.54
CA LYS A 30 3.04 2.15 6.84
C LYS A 30 3.13 3.49 7.57
N ARG A 31 3.63 4.53 6.88
CA ARG A 31 3.73 5.87 7.46
C ARG A 31 2.36 6.44 7.84
N TYR A 32 1.38 6.27 6.96
CA TYR A 32 0.02 6.73 7.22
C TYR A 32 -0.60 6.05 8.43
N PHE A 33 -0.51 4.72 8.54
CA PHE A 33 -1.07 3.97 9.67
C PHE A 33 -0.39 4.30 11.00
N GLN A 34 0.91 4.59 10.98
CA GLN A 34 1.64 5.02 12.17
C GLN A 34 1.24 6.42 12.65
N GLN A 35 0.87 7.31 11.73
CA GLN A 35 0.57 8.71 12.04
C GLN A 35 -0.90 8.96 12.36
N VAL A 36 -1.79 8.29 11.66
CA VAL A 36 -3.24 8.55 11.71
C VAL A 36 -4.01 7.37 12.29
N GLY A 37 -3.64 6.15 11.93
CA GLY A 37 -4.35 4.93 12.28
C GLY A 37 -4.71 4.11 11.06
N VAL A 38 -5.32 2.96 11.30
CA VAL A 38 -5.71 1.99 10.28
C VAL A 38 -7.14 2.29 9.84
N PRO A 39 -7.40 2.61 8.55
CA PRO A 39 -8.74 2.89 8.08
C PRO A 39 -9.58 1.62 7.96
N ALA A 40 -10.89 1.73 7.96
CA ALA A 40 -11.79 0.59 7.78
C ALA A 40 -11.69 0.00 6.35
N ALA A 41 -11.51 0.84 5.34
CA ALA A 41 -11.44 0.39 3.95
C ALA A 41 -10.59 1.31 3.06
N PHE A 42 -10.05 0.74 1.99
CA PHE A 42 -9.48 1.46 0.86
C PHE A 42 -10.34 1.27 -0.40
N TYR A 43 -10.55 2.37 -1.11
CA TYR A 43 -11.07 2.33 -2.47
C TYR A 43 -9.91 2.48 -3.45
N SER A 44 -9.78 1.53 -4.37
CA SER A 44 -8.75 1.57 -5.42
C SER A 44 -9.35 1.40 -6.81
N ASP A 45 -8.58 1.71 -7.82
CA ASP A 45 -8.88 1.29 -9.17
C ASP A 45 -8.44 -0.18 -9.40
N ARG A 46 -8.56 -0.65 -10.66
CA ARG A 46 -8.15 -2.00 -11.04
C ARG A 46 -6.67 -2.11 -11.41
N PHE A 47 -5.82 -1.26 -10.85
CA PHE A 47 -4.39 -1.33 -11.09
C PHE A 47 -3.79 -2.65 -10.60
N SER A 48 -2.77 -3.17 -11.27
CA SER A 48 -2.22 -4.51 -11.02
C SER A 48 -1.66 -4.73 -9.61
N VAL A 49 -1.26 -3.66 -8.93
CA VAL A 49 -0.84 -3.73 -7.52
C VAL A 49 -1.97 -4.19 -6.61
N PHE A 50 -3.21 -3.78 -6.95
CA PHE A 50 -4.40 -4.07 -6.15
C PHE A 50 -5.14 -5.31 -6.64
N ARG A 51 -4.89 -5.75 -7.87
CA ARG A 51 -5.55 -6.90 -8.48
C ARG A 51 -4.60 -7.65 -9.39
N ASP A 52 -4.57 -8.98 -9.25
CA ASP A 52 -3.87 -9.85 -10.19
C ASP A 52 -4.68 -9.95 -11.50
N ASN A 53 -4.14 -9.37 -12.57
CA ASN A 53 -4.74 -9.35 -13.91
C ASN A 53 -4.11 -10.35 -14.87
N HIS A 54 -3.21 -11.25 -14.40
CA HIS A 54 -2.53 -12.22 -15.26
C HIS A 54 -3.51 -13.27 -15.76
N ALA A 55 -3.68 -13.35 -17.08
CA ALA A 55 -4.57 -14.30 -17.78
C ALA A 55 -4.22 -15.78 -17.59
N GLY A 56 -3.10 -16.09 -16.92
CA GLY A 56 -2.65 -17.44 -16.58
C GLY A 56 -2.81 -17.80 -15.12
N ALA A 57 -3.27 -16.89 -14.25
CA ALA A 57 -3.62 -17.20 -12.87
C ALA A 57 -4.90 -18.01 -12.88
N CYS A 58 -4.77 -19.32 -12.94
CA CYS A 58 -5.87 -20.31 -12.98
C CYS A 58 -6.67 -20.39 -11.66
N ARG A 59 -6.55 -19.39 -10.79
CA ARG A 59 -7.34 -19.28 -9.56
C ARG A 59 -8.08 -17.94 -9.59
N LYS A 60 -9.40 -18.02 -9.68
CA LYS A 60 -10.34 -16.90 -9.50
C LYS A 60 -10.17 -16.14 -8.17
N ASP A 61 -9.30 -16.63 -7.30
CA ASP A 61 -9.11 -16.22 -5.91
C ASP A 61 -7.65 -15.81 -5.60
N SER A 62 -6.85 -15.41 -6.60
CA SER A 62 -5.51 -14.92 -6.31
C SER A 62 -5.57 -13.55 -5.62
N ILE A 63 -5.26 -13.55 -4.34
CA ILE A 63 -5.15 -12.34 -3.52
C ILE A 63 -3.78 -11.73 -3.80
N THR A 64 -3.73 -10.45 -4.17
CA THR A 64 -2.46 -9.73 -4.32
C THR A 64 -1.74 -9.59 -2.97
N GLN A 65 -0.43 -9.36 -3.00
CA GLN A 65 0.34 -9.10 -1.77
C GLN A 65 -0.20 -7.89 -1.01
N PHE A 66 -0.66 -6.87 -1.73
CA PHE A 66 -1.24 -5.67 -1.11
C PHE A 66 -2.56 -5.99 -0.42
N GLN A 67 -3.46 -6.72 -1.08
CA GLN A 67 -4.71 -7.16 -0.48
C GLN A 67 -4.49 -8.09 0.72
N ARG A 68 -3.47 -8.99 0.63
CA ARG A 68 -3.08 -9.84 1.76
C ARG A 68 -2.66 -9.01 2.97
N ALA A 69 -1.81 -7.98 2.75
CA ALA A 69 -1.34 -7.09 3.82
C ALA A 69 -2.50 -6.32 4.46
N LEU A 70 -3.40 -5.76 3.65
CA LEU A 70 -4.58 -5.06 4.14
C LEU A 70 -5.53 -5.98 4.91
N ASN A 71 -5.80 -7.18 4.39
CA ASN A 71 -6.65 -8.17 5.08
C ASN A 71 -6.08 -8.55 6.45
N HIS A 72 -4.74 -8.64 6.57
CA HIS A 72 -4.09 -8.91 7.85
C HIS A 72 -4.35 -7.82 8.90
N LEU A 73 -4.50 -6.58 8.44
CA LEU A 73 -4.82 -5.42 9.28
C LEU A 73 -6.32 -5.18 9.47
N GLY A 74 -7.17 -6.04 8.88
CA GLY A 74 -8.62 -5.87 8.92
C GLY A 74 -9.15 -4.75 8.03
N VAL A 75 -8.37 -4.29 7.05
CA VAL A 75 -8.74 -3.25 6.10
C VAL A 75 -9.36 -3.86 4.85
N ASP A 76 -10.57 -3.44 4.51
CA ASP A 76 -11.23 -3.87 3.28
C ASP A 76 -10.64 -3.17 2.05
N LEU A 77 -10.29 -3.93 1.01
CA LEU A 77 -9.90 -3.36 -0.27
C LEU A 77 -11.05 -3.46 -1.27
N ILE A 78 -11.67 -2.32 -1.55
CA ILE A 78 -12.83 -2.20 -2.44
C ILE A 78 -12.36 -1.72 -3.81
N CYS A 79 -12.40 -2.60 -4.82
CA CYS A 79 -12.10 -2.22 -6.20
C CYS A 79 -13.29 -1.46 -6.80
N ALA A 80 -13.14 -0.17 -7.03
CA ALA A 80 -14.19 0.67 -7.62
C ALA A 80 -14.52 0.22 -9.05
N ASN A 81 -15.78 -0.16 -9.25
CA ASN A 81 -16.30 -0.58 -10.55
C ASN A 81 -17.04 0.54 -11.30
N SER A 82 -17.26 1.70 -10.66
CA SER A 82 -18.00 2.81 -11.24
C SER A 82 -17.21 4.11 -11.24
N PRO A 83 -17.44 5.00 -12.22
CA PRO A 83 -16.82 6.33 -12.25
C PRO A 83 -17.16 7.18 -11.01
N GLN A 84 -18.36 7.00 -10.44
CA GLN A 84 -18.83 7.75 -9.28
C GLN A 84 -17.96 7.49 -8.04
N ALA A 85 -17.54 6.23 -7.84
CA ALA A 85 -16.68 5.84 -6.73
C ALA A 85 -15.25 6.43 -6.81
N LYS A 86 -14.83 6.90 -7.99
CA LYS A 86 -13.51 7.49 -8.24
C LYS A 86 -13.51 9.02 -8.25
N GLY A 87 -14.67 9.63 -8.29
CA GLY A 87 -14.82 11.06 -8.59
C GLY A 87 -14.07 11.99 -7.65
N ARG A 88 -13.81 11.60 -6.39
CA ARG A 88 -13.06 12.40 -5.42
C ARG A 88 -11.55 12.30 -5.66
N VAL A 89 -11.03 11.10 -5.83
CA VAL A 89 -9.61 10.88 -6.15
C VAL A 89 -9.25 11.50 -7.50
N GLU A 90 -10.11 11.36 -8.51
CA GLU A 90 -9.91 11.97 -9.83
C GLU A 90 -9.87 13.51 -9.73
N ARG A 91 -10.74 14.13 -8.94
CA ARG A 91 -10.74 15.58 -8.71
C ARG A 91 -9.48 16.02 -7.96
N ALA A 92 -9.07 15.29 -6.93
CA ALA A 92 -7.84 15.58 -6.21
C ALA A 92 -6.63 15.48 -7.14
N ASN A 93 -6.53 14.41 -7.93
CA ASN A 93 -5.46 14.23 -8.91
C ASN A 93 -5.44 15.36 -9.95
N LYS A 94 -6.61 15.76 -10.50
CA LYS A 94 -6.70 16.86 -11.45
C LYS A 94 -6.23 18.16 -10.83
N THR A 95 -6.68 18.49 -9.62
CA THR A 95 -6.26 19.71 -8.91
C THR A 95 -4.74 19.68 -8.61
N CYS A 96 -4.21 18.51 -8.23
CA CYS A 96 -2.77 18.35 -8.03
C CYS A 96 -1.99 18.55 -9.35
N GLN A 97 -2.47 17.98 -10.45
CA GLN A 97 -1.82 18.18 -11.76
C GLN A 97 -1.81 19.65 -12.17
N ASP A 98 -2.90 20.36 -11.97
CA ASP A 98 -3.01 21.77 -12.35
C ASP A 98 -2.21 22.71 -11.43
N ARG A 99 -2.14 22.42 -10.14
CA ARG A 99 -1.56 23.34 -9.15
C ARG A 99 -0.18 22.93 -8.67
N LEU A 100 -0.02 21.67 -8.23
CA LEU A 100 1.23 21.21 -7.64
C LEU A 100 2.39 21.32 -8.62
N VAL A 101 2.16 20.98 -9.90
CA VAL A 101 3.21 21.11 -10.94
C VAL A 101 3.66 22.57 -11.10
N ASN A 102 2.73 23.54 -11.04
CA ASN A 102 3.05 24.95 -11.14
C ASN A 102 3.76 25.46 -9.88
N GLU A 103 3.32 25.03 -8.70
CA GLU A 103 3.97 25.36 -7.43
C GLU A 103 5.42 24.86 -7.37
N LEU A 104 5.66 23.61 -7.80
CA LEU A 104 7.02 23.05 -7.88
C LEU A 104 7.91 23.85 -8.82
N ARG A 105 7.38 24.26 -9.99
CA ARG A 105 8.10 25.10 -10.94
C ARG A 105 8.44 26.48 -10.38
N LEU A 106 7.50 27.14 -9.72
CA LEU A 106 7.71 28.46 -9.10
C LEU A 106 8.77 28.42 -8.00
N ARG A 107 8.91 27.29 -7.32
CA ARG A 107 9.90 27.09 -6.25
C ARG A 107 11.22 26.50 -6.76
N ASN A 108 11.35 26.27 -8.08
CA ASN A 108 12.51 25.61 -8.70
C ASN A 108 12.80 24.21 -8.10
N ILE A 109 11.75 23.51 -7.69
CA ILE A 109 11.85 22.13 -7.17
C ILE A 109 11.94 21.18 -8.37
N GLY A 110 13.05 20.44 -8.48
CA GLY A 110 13.33 19.56 -9.61
C GLY A 110 13.61 18.10 -9.24
N THR A 111 13.71 17.78 -7.96
CA THR A 111 13.99 16.42 -7.49
C THR A 111 12.83 15.83 -6.69
N TYR A 112 12.74 14.49 -6.68
CA TYR A 112 11.74 13.79 -5.86
C TYR A 112 11.90 14.10 -4.36
N ALA A 113 13.13 14.23 -3.88
CA ALA A 113 13.41 14.53 -2.48
C ALA A 113 12.88 15.92 -2.09
N GLU A 114 13.18 16.94 -2.89
CA GLU A 114 12.67 18.31 -2.68
C GLU A 114 11.14 18.36 -2.79
N ALA A 115 10.58 17.65 -3.80
CA ALA A 115 9.12 17.59 -3.98
C ALA A 115 8.42 16.92 -2.79
N ASN A 116 8.98 15.84 -2.25
CA ASN A 116 8.45 15.18 -1.06
C ASN A 116 8.61 16.03 0.20
N ALA A 117 9.68 16.81 0.31
CA ALA A 117 9.86 17.76 1.41
C ALA A 117 8.83 18.90 1.38
N TYR A 118 8.42 19.36 0.19
CA TYR A 118 7.41 20.39 0.00
C TYR A 118 5.98 19.88 0.11
N LEU A 119 5.74 18.59 -0.21
CA LEU A 119 4.40 18.01 -0.32
C LEU A 119 3.51 18.22 0.92
N PRO A 120 3.98 18.11 2.17
CA PRO A 120 3.17 18.38 3.35
C PRO A 120 2.59 19.81 3.41
N GLU A 121 3.39 20.83 3.00
CA GLU A 121 2.94 22.21 2.92
C GLU A 121 1.82 22.36 1.88
N PHE A 122 2.02 21.75 0.72
CA PHE A 122 1.01 21.76 -0.35
C PHE A 122 -0.28 21.06 0.10
N ILE A 123 -0.19 19.89 0.76
CA ILE A 123 -1.35 19.15 1.27
C ILE A 123 -2.14 19.98 2.28
N ALA A 124 -1.46 20.66 3.20
CA ALA A 124 -2.12 21.51 4.18
C ALA A 124 -2.87 22.69 3.50
N ASP A 125 -2.27 23.32 2.48
CA ASP A 125 -2.94 24.38 1.71
C ASP A 125 -4.10 23.83 0.88
N TYR A 126 -3.93 22.65 0.26
CA TYR A 126 -4.97 21.96 -0.49
C TYR A 126 -6.18 21.65 0.41
N ASN A 127 -5.97 21.01 1.55
CA ASN A 127 -7.04 20.62 2.46
C ASN A 127 -7.80 21.85 2.99
N ARG A 128 -7.08 22.91 3.35
CA ARG A 128 -7.73 24.16 3.77
C ARG A 128 -8.68 24.76 2.73
N ARG A 129 -8.40 24.57 1.42
CA ARG A 129 -9.18 25.16 0.32
C ARG A 129 -10.24 24.26 -0.25
N PHE A 130 -10.02 22.97 -0.26
CA PHE A 130 -10.82 22.00 -1.03
C PHE A 130 -11.47 20.91 -0.19
N ALA A 131 -11.04 20.74 1.06
CA ALA A 131 -11.74 19.84 1.97
C ALA A 131 -13.18 20.31 2.21
N VAL A 132 -14.08 19.36 2.31
CA VAL A 132 -15.49 19.60 2.62
C VAL A 132 -15.82 18.96 3.95
N GLN A 133 -16.78 19.52 4.67
CA GLN A 133 -17.22 18.92 5.91
C GLN A 133 -17.87 17.56 5.61
N PRO A 134 -17.40 16.48 6.25
CA PRO A 134 -18.01 15.16 6.06
C PRO A 134 -19.43 15.12 6.63
N ALA A 135 -20.28 14.25 6.07
CA ALA A 135 -21.63 14.06 6.55
C ALA A 135 -21.68 13.49 7.98
N SER A 136 -20.69 12.70 8.35
CA SER A 136 -20.48 12.18 9.71
C SER A 136 -19.14 12.70 10.25
N LEU A 137 -19.11 13.09 11.51
CA LEU A 137 -17.88 13.47 12.22
C LEU A 137 -17.19 12.28 12.90
N LEU A 138 -17.74 11.07 12.73
CA LEU A 138 -17.10 9.86 13.26
C LEU A 138 -15.83 9.57 12.46
N ASP A 139 -14.76 9.40 13.17
CA ASP A 139 -13.49 8.92 12.62
C ASP A 139 -13.46 7.39 12.75
N ASP A 140 -13.46 6.70 11.63
CA ASP A 140 -13.47 5.24 11.57
C ASP A 140 -12.04 4.63 11.56
N HIS A 141 -10.99 5.45 11.78
CA HIS A 141 -9.65 4.93 11.96
C HIS A 141 -9.49 4.23 13.31
N LEU A 142 -8.92 3.05 13.27
CA LEU A 142 -8.53 2.32 14.47
C LEU A 142 -7.08 2.65 14.83
N PRO A 143 -6.76 2.84 16.12
CA PRO A 143 -5.37 2.97 16.55
C PRO A 143 -4.56 1.75 16.11
N LEU A 144 -3.37 1.99 15.57
CA LEU A 144 -2.45 0.91 15.26
C LEU A 144 -1.95 0.27 16.55
N ASP A 145 -2.13 -1.05 16.69
CA ASP A 145 -1.58 -1.80 17.83
C ASP A 145 -0.04 -1.74 17.77
N PRO A 146 0.65 -1.26 18.83
CA PRO A 146 2.11 -1.19 18.86
C PRO A 146 2.83 -2.53 18.69
N GLN A 147 2.13 -3.66 18.87
CA GLN A 147 2.71 -5.00 18.68
C GLN A 147 2.69 -5.46 17.23
N ILE A 148 2.01 -4.73 16.36
CA ILE A 148 1.92 -5.05 14.93
C ILE A 148 3.23 -4.66 14.23
N ASP A 149 3.88 -5.65 13.62
CA ASP A 149 5.04 -5.45 12.77
C ASP A 149 4.60 -5.18 11.33
N LEU A 150 4.51 -3.89 10.99
CA LEU A 150 4.12 -3.45 9.64
C LEU A 150 5.14 -3.85 8.57
N ASP A 151 6.43 -3.95 8.91
CA ASP A 151 7.46 -4.38 7.96
C ASP A 151 7.25 -5.85 7.59
N PHE A 152 6.94 -6.69 8.56
CA PHE A 152 6.55 -8.07 8.28
C PHE A 152 5.25 -8.16 7.47
N ILE A 153 4.23 -7.36 7.81
CA ILE A 153 2.94 -7.39 7.10
C ILE A 153 3.10 -6.95 5.64
N PHE A 154 3.85 -5.89 5.39
CA PHE A 154 4.09 -5.36 4.05
C PHE A 154 5.31 -5.96 3.34
N SER A 155 5.96 -7.00 3.89
CA SER A 155 6.91 -7.81 3.14
C SER A 155 6.19 -8.70 2.11
N ILE A 156 6.91 -9.17 1.10
CA ILE A 156 6.36 -10.18 0.17
C ILE A 156 6.32 -11.52 0.91
N HIS A 157 5.17 -12.15 0.90
CA HIS A 157 4.97 -13.49 1.47
C HIS A 157 4.81 -14.50 0.34
N ASP A 158 5.68 -15.50 0.33
CA ASP A 158 5.66 -16.56 -0.67
C ASP A 158 5.85 -17.92 -0.01
N SER A 159 4.92 -18.83 -0.25
CA SER A 159 4.99 -20.19 0.29
C SER A 159 5.86 -21.08 -0.57
N ARG A 160 6.78 -21.81 0.04
CA ARG A 160 7.66 -22.78 -0.60
C ARG A 160 7.67 -24.09 0.17
N ILE A 161 7.84 -25.18 -0.55
CA ILE A 161 7.99 -26.50 0.05
C ILE A 161 9.47 -26.85 0.14
N LEU A 162 9.95 -27.17 1.34
CA LEU A 162 11.30 -27.63 1.54
C LEU A 162 11.52 -29.02 0.91
N SER A 163 12.68 -29.22 0.29
CA SER A 163 13.12 -30.56 -0.13
C SER A 163 13.37 -31.48 1.06
N LYS A 164 13.70 -32.75 0.79
CA LYS A 164 14.14 -33.68 1.84
C LYS A 164 15.43 -33.22 2.53
N ASP A 165 16.29 -32.52 1.78
CA ASP A 165 17.58 -32.01 2.23
C ASP A 165 17.49 -30.58 2.76
N LEU A 166 16.26 -30.09 3.04
CA LEU A 166 15.95 -28.74 3.52
C LEU A 166 16.41 -27.63 2.57
N LEU A 167 16.38 -27.89 1.27
CA LEU A 167 16.61 -26.89 0.25
C LEU A 167 15.30 -26.24 -0.20
N LEU A 168 15.33 -24.96 -0.47
CA LEU A 168 14.28 -24.22 -1.14
C LEU A 168 14.86 -23.37 -2.27
N HIS A 169 14.07 -23.17 -3.32
CA HIS A 169 14.41 -22.29 -4.43
C HIS A 169 13.55 -21.04 -4.34
N TYR A 170 14.20 -19.87 -4.37
CA TYR A 170 13.53 -18.58 -4.38
C TYR A 170 14.34 -17.58 -5.19
N ASP A 171 13.66 -16.89 -6.09
CA ASP A 171 14.25 -15.87 -6.99
C ASP A 171 15.57 -16.31 -7.66
N GLY A 172 15.54 -17.50 -8.31
CA GLY A 172 16.69 -18.06 -9.01
C GLY A 172 17.83 -18.58 -8.10
N THR A 173 17.69 -18.44 -6.77
CA THR A 173 18.69 -18.84 -5.78
C THR A 173 18.22 -20.06 -5.00
N THR A 174 19.16 -20.96 -4.67
CA THR A 174 18.92 -22.10 -3.81
C THR A 174 19.41 -21.79 -2.41
N TYR A 175 18.52 -21.89 -1.44
CA TYR A 175 18.81 -21.70 -0.01
C TYR A 175 18.76 -23.03 0.71
N GLN A 176 19.67 -23.24 1.64
CA GLN A 176 19.62 -24.36 2.57
C GLN A 176 19.22 -23.87 3.96
N VAL A 177 18.16 -24.46 4.49
CA VAL A 177 17.68 -24.12 5.83
C VAL A 177 18.53 -24.85 6.86
N VAL A 178 19.20 -24.10 7.73
CA VAL A 178 19.94 -24.62 8.87
C VAL A 178 19.02 -24.59 10.10
N THR A 179 18.87 -25.74 10.75
CA THR A 179 18.01 -25.88 11.91
C THR A 179 18.71 -26.57 13.06
N LYS A 180 18.40 -26.16 14.29
CA LYS A 180 18.82 -26.87 15.53
C LYS A 180 17.87 -28.05 15.84
N ARG A 181 16.71 -28.13 15.17
CA ARG A 181 15.74 -29.22 15.32
C ARG A 181 16.10 -30.39 14.40
N ASN A 182 15.55 -31.57 14.67
CA ASN A 182 15.71 -32.72 13.76
C ASN A 182 15.21 -32.37 12.36
N PRO A 183 16.05 -32.41 11.30
CA PRO A 183 15.70 -32.04 9.93
C PRO A 183 14.46 -32.75 9.37
N VAL A 184 14.21 -34.00 9.80
CA VAL A 184 13.07 -34.81 9.34
C VAL A 184 11.72 -34.11 9.58
N TYR A 185 11.60 -33.31 10.64
CA TYR A 185 10.34 -32.60 10.94
C TYR A 185 10.05 -31.46 9.98
N LEU A 186 11.09 -30.90 9.32
CA LEU A 186 10.94 -29.80 8.38
C LEU A 186 10.92 -30.26 6.92
N ALA A 187 11.43 -31.49 6.64
CA ALA A 187 11.46 -32.04 5.29
C ALA A 187 10.04 -32.10 4.69
N LYS A 188 9.89 -31.60 3.46
CA LYS A 188 8.62 -31.53 2.73
C LYS A 188 7.53 -30.66 3.40
N ARG A 189 7.90 -29.85 4.37
CA ARG A 189 6.99 -28.87 4.97
C ARG A 189 6.95 -27.60 4.14
N GLU A 190 5.78 -26.99 4.16
CA GLU A 190 5.59 -25.64 3.66
C GLU A 190 6.23 -24.64 4.63
N VAL A 191 6.98 -23.69 4.08
CA VAL A 191 7.59 -22.59 4.81
C VAL A 191 7.22 -21.29 4.14
N LEU A 192 7.08 -20.25 4.93
CA LEU A 192 6.87 -18.89 4.44
C LEU A 192 8.23 -18.22 4.22
N VAL A 193 8.45 -17.75 3.01
CA VAL A 193 9.58 -16.87 2.67
C VAL A 193 9.07 -15.44 2.71
N THR A 194 9.73 -14.59 3.47
CA THR A 194 9.40 -13.16 3.56
C THR A 194 10.56 -12.33 3.05
N VAL A 195 10.29 -11.35 2.22
CA VAL A 195 11.29 -10.48 1.58
C VAL A 195 10.87 -9.02 1.66
#